data_2f973e45191a81634fe9dabe243914ac
#
_entry.id   2f973e45191a81634fe9dabe243914ac
#
_cell.length_a   1.000
_cell.length_b   1.000
_cell.length_c   1.000
_cell.angle_alpha   90.00
_cell.angle_beta   90.00
_cell.angle_gamma   90.00
#
_symmetry.space_group_name_H-M   'P 1'
#
loop_
_entity.id
_entity.type
_entity.pdbx_description
1 polymer ?
#
loop_
_entity_poly.entity_id
_entity_poly.type
_entity_poly.pdbx_seq_one_letter_code
_entity_poly.pdbx_strand_id
1 'polypeptide(L)'
;MANYFEMTRDELTAEKAALEENYKKFQAMGLKLNMARGKPGPHQMDLAMGLLQMTDYTTDAGTDARNYGDLEGLHEARELFGDVMGVKPEEVFVGGNSSLQIMYNLISMGYCFGFPESPCPWSQVEKRKFLCPVPGYDRHFAITEEFGFELISVPMTPTGPDMDVVEKLVAEDDTIKGIWCVPQYSNPDGYTYSDETIDRFAKMKTAAPDFKIFWDEAYIVHHLTDEIIETPVLLNECKKYGTEDRVFMFTSTSKITFPGAGVSAIACSESSMKYICKRFSVMIISYDKMNQLRHVRFLKNKEGVLAHMAKHRRRLVPCFDAVKTAFRNNLIPCGDIAHWTDPKGGYFISLYVMPGCAKRVANLCKEAGLTLTGAGSAYPYHKDPQDSHLRIAPTYPSLDEVETASELLCVCVRLAVVEKLLAEQA
;
A
#
# COMPACT_ATOMS: atom_id res chain seq x y z
N MET A 1 -12.12 -25.61 21.55
CA MET A 1 -12.30 -24.24 22.06
C MET A 1 -13.79 -23.94 21.99
N ALA A 2 -14.33 -23.25 22.97
CA ALA A 2 -15.73 -22.87 23.01
C ALA A 2 -15.90 -21.41 22.58
N ASN A 3 -17.10 -21.05 22.10
CA ASN A 3 -17.46 -19.68 21.75
C ASN A 3 -17.42 -18.79 23.00
N TYR A 4 -16.58 -17.77 23.02
CA TYR A 4 -16.36 -16.90 24.18
C TYR A 4 -17.62 -16.12 24.61
N PHE A 5 -18.52 -15.83 23.68
CA PHE A 5 -19.77 -15.13 23.98
C PHE A 5 -20.81 -16.02 24.70
N GLU A 6 -20.60 -17.34 24.71
CA GLU A 6 -21.47 -18.32 25.38
C GLU A 6 -20.90 -18.77 26.73
N MET A 7 -19.67 -18.36 27.07
CA MET A 7 -18.99 -18.74 28.29
C MET A 7 -19.48 -17.94 29.50
N THR A 8 -19.61 -18.64 30.63
CA THR A 8 -19.82 -18.02 31.92
C THR A 8 -18.56 -17.25 32.35
N ARG A 9 -18.72 -16.36 33.33
CA ARG A 9 -17.61 -15.62 33.93
C ARG A 9 -16.50 -16.53 34.49
N ASP A 10 -16.88 -17.65 35.12
CA ASP A 10 -15.92 -18.60 35.66
C ASP A 10 -15.13 -19.31 34.55
N GLU A 11 -15.80 -19.69 33.46
CA GLU A 11 -15.17 -20.28 32.27
C GLU A 11 -14.23 -19.29 31.57
N LEU A 12 -14.63 -18.02 31.39
CA LEU A 12 -13.76 -16.97 30.88
C LEU A 12 -12.56 -16.70 31.77
N THR A 13 -12.73 -16.79 33.11
CA THR A 13 -11.63 -16.62 34.05
C THR A 13 -10.62 -17.77 33.97
N ALA A 14 -11.11 -19.00 33.80
CA ALA A 14 -10.25 -20.16 33.57
C ALA A 14 -9.51 -20.08 32.22
N GLU A 15 -10.20 -19.68 31.16
CA GLU A 15 -9.60 -19.47 29.86
C GLU A 15 -8.52 -18.38 29.87
N LYS A 16 -8.79 -17.25 30.58
CA LYS A 16 -7.79 -16.20 30.78
C LYS A 16 -6.52 -16.74 31.41
N ALA A 17 -6.64 -17.52 32.49
CA ALA A 17 -5.49 -18.08 33.17
C ALA A 17 -4.67 -19.02 32.26
N ALA A 18 -5.33 -19.84 31.44
CA ALA A 18 -4.67 -20.71 30.47
C ALA A 18 -3.96 -19.91 29.35
N LEU A 19 -4.58 -18.85 28.87
CA LEU A 19 -3.98 -17.94 27.88
C LEU A 19 -2.77 -17.18 28.45
N GLU A 20 -2.86 -16.70 29.67
CA GLU A 20 -1.73 -16.03 30.35
C GLU A 20 -0.54 -16.97 30.56
N GLU A 21 -0.78 -18.25 30.91
CA GLU A 21 0.28 -19.25 30.99
C GLU A 21 0.96 -19.46 29.64
N ASN A 22 0.17 -19.60 28.57
CA ASN A 22 0.70 -19.75 27.21
C ASN A 22 1.45 -18.49 26.75
N TYR A 23 0.92 -17.32 27.02
CA TYR A 23 1.56 -16.03 26.72
C TYR A 23 2.94 -15.91 27.42
N LYS A 24 3.04 -16.30 28.70
CA LYS A 24 4.32 -16.33 29.44
C LYS A 24 5.36 -17.25 28.80
N LYS A 25 4.93 -18.37 28.19
CA LYS A 25 5.84 -19.26 27.45
C LYS A 25 6.45 -18.52 26.24
N PHE A 26 5.64 -17.77 25.47
CA PHE A 26 6.16 -16.95 24.37
C PHE A 26 7.10 -15.84 24.86
N GLN A 27 6.77 -15.15 25.96
CA GLN A 27 7.67 -14.15 26.54
C GLN A 27 9.03 -14.75 26.94
N ALA A 28 9.03 -15.96 27.50
CA ALA A 28 10.25 -16.67 27.88
C ALA A 28 11.15 -17.09 26.71
N MET A 29 10.60 -17.17 25.49
CA MET A 29 11.36 -17.48 24.27
C MET A 29 12.29 -16.33 23.82
N GLY A 30 12.11 -15.11 24.33
CA GLY A 30 12.93 -13.95 23.96
C GLY A 30 12.86 -13.57 22.49
N LEU A 31 11.67 -13.67 21.88
CA LEU A 31 11.41 -13.47 20.46
C LEU A 31 11.79 -12.06 19.99
N LYS A 32 12.20 -11.94 18.73
CA LYS A 32 12.46 -10.67 18.04
C LYS A 32 11.87 -10.71 16.64
N LEU A 33 10.57 -10.87 16.56
CA LEU A 33 9.81 -11.03 15.32
C LEU A 33 9.26 -9.69 14.82
N ASN A 34 9.14 -9.54 13.51
CA ASN A 34 8.69 -8.28 12.92
C ASN A 34 7.73 -8.53 11.75
N MET A 35 6.44 -8.30 11.98
CA MET A 35 5.39 -8.26 10.95
C MET A 35 4.79 -6.85 10.76
N ALA A 36 5.55 -5.79 11.09
CA ALA A 36 5.09 -4.40 11.01
C ALA A 36 5.15 -3.83 9.60
N ARG A 37 6.22 -4.13 8.85
CA ARG A 37 6.50 -3.46 7.59
C ARG A 37 6.42 -4.42 6.41
N GLY A 38 5.59 -4.06 5.42
CA GLY A 38 5.57 -4.71 4.11
C GLY A 38 6.82 -4.36 3.30
N LYS A 39 7.94 -4.97 3.63
CA LYS A 39 9.19 -4.87 2.88
C LYS A 39 9.67 -6.26 2.48
N PRO A 40 10.42 -6.38 1.35
CA PRO A 40 11.01 -7.65 0.98
C PRO A 40 11.97 -8.15 2.05
N GLY A 41 11.90 -9.44 2.34
CA GLY A 41 12.91 -10.13 3.14
C GLY A 41 14.19 -10.41 2.32
N PRO A 42 15.33 -10.76 2.99
CA PRO A 42 16.58 -11.06 2.29
C PRO A 42 16.42 -12.09 1.16
N HIS A 43 15.64 -13.12 1.42
CA HIS A 43 15.35 -14.18 0.44
C HIS A 43 14.62 -13.71 -0.83
N GLN A 44 13.93 -12.58 -0.79
CA GLN A 44 13.32 -11.97 -1.96
C GLN A 44 14.34 -11.10 -2.71
N MET A 45 15.15 -10.33 -1.97
CA MET A 45 16.19 -9.48 -2.57
C MET A 45 17.25 -10.31 -3.28
N ASP A 46 17.59 -11.49 -2.78
CA ASP A 46 18.52 -12.43 -3.42
C ASP A 46 18.10 -12.82 -4.85
N LEU A 47 16.80 -12.77 -5.16
CA LEU A 47 16.29 -13.04 -6.52
C LEU A 47 16.76 -11.98 -7.54
N ALA A 48 17.10 -10.79 -7.09
CA ALA A 48 17.52 -9.67 -7.94
C ALA A 48 19.06 -9.46 -7.98
N MET A 49 19.85 -10.32 -7.34
CA MET A 49 21.31 -10.16 -7.26
C MET A 49 22.00 -10.07 -8.63
N GLY A 50 21.45 -10.68 -9.67
CA GLY A 50 21.95 -10.55 -11.04
C GLY A 50 21.98 -9.10 -11.57
N LEU A 51 21.13 -8.22 -11.03
CA LEU A 51 21.09 -6.80 -11.37
C LEU A 51 22.41 -6.08 -11.01
N LEU A 52 23.08 -6.50 -9.92
CA LEU A 52 24.34 -5.91 -9.47
C LEU A 52 25.55 -6.30 -10.34
N GLN A 53 25.40 -7.31 -11.18
CA GLN A 53 26.46 -7.80 -12.08
C GLN A 53 26.45 -7.07 -13.43
N MET A 54 25.45 -6.24 -13.69
CA MET A 54 25.31 -5.52 -14.95
C MET A 54 26.21 -4.30 -14.99
N THR A 55 27.14 -4.29 -15.93
CA THR A 55 28.14 -3.22 -16.15
C THR A 55 27.90 -2.43 -17.44
N ASP A 56 26.87 -2.79 -18.20
CA ASP A 56 26.48 -2.07 -19.41
C ASP A 56 26.06 -0.64 -19.08
N TYR A 57 26.46 0.30 -19.92
CA TYR A 57 26.18 1.72 -19.73
C TYR A 57 25.59 2.40 -20.98
N THR A 58 25.44 1.65 -22.08
CA THR A 58 24.90 2.18 -23.32
C THR A 58 23.53 1.56 -23.62
N THR A 59 22.54 2.41 -23.90
CA THR A 59 21.21 1.96 -24.31
C THR A 59 21.25 1.39 -25.72
N ASP A 60 20.18 0.70 -26.16
CA ASP A 60 20.08 0.17 -27.52
C ASP A 60 20.04 1.30 -28.57
N ALA A 61 19.53 2.49 -28.18
CA ALA A 61 19.55 3.70 -29.00
C ALA A 61 20.91 4.43 -29.01
N GLY A 62 21.93 3.94 -28.28
CA GLY A 62 23.26 4.52 -28.23
C GLY A 62 23.45 5.63 -27.20
N THR A 63 22.50 5.85 -26.29
CA THR A 63 22.63 6.84 -25.20
C THR A 63 23.60 6.33 -24.14
N ASP A 64 24.60 7.14 -23.76
CA ASP A 64 25.49 6.88 -22.64
C ASP A 64 24.80 7.24 -21.32
N ALA A 65 24.41 6.21 -20.56
CA ALA A 65 23.68 6.38 -19.30
C ALA A 65 24.54 6.98 -18.15
N ARG A 66 25.84 7.11 -18.34
CA ARG A 66 26.76 7.70 -17.33
C ARG A 66 26.69 9.22 -17.28
N ASN A 67 26.14 9.87 -18.31
CA ASN A 67 26.15 11.33 -18.44
C ASN A 67 24.76 11.92 -18.16
N TYR A 68 24.67 13.23 -18.03
CA TYR A 68 23.44 14.01 -17.86
C TYR A 68 22.48 13.87 -19.04
N GLY A 69 21.24 14.28 -18.83
CA GLY A 69 20.19 14.32 -19.84
C GLY A 69 19.09 13.30 -19.57
N ASP A 70 18.12 13.26 -20.48
CA ASP A 70 16.95 12.37 -20.37
C ASP A 70 16.19 12.58 -19.05
N LEU A 71 15.74 13.82 -18.81
CA LEU A 71 15.02 14.21 -17.58
C LEU A 71 13.88 13.26 -17.25
N GLU A 72 13.13 12.85 -18.26
CA GLU A 72 11.97 11.95 -18.12
C GLU A 72 12.38 10.49 -17.88
N GLY A 73 13.66 10.19 -17.93
CA GLY A 73 14.24 8.86 -17.87
C GLY A 73 14.57 8.27 -19.24
N LEU A 74 15.37 7.22 -19.25
CA LEU A 74 15.72 6.49 -20.45
C LEU A 74 14.48 6.01 -21.19
N HIS A 75 14.50 6.07 -22.53
CA HIS A 75 13.37 5.64 -23.35
C HIS A 75 12.95 4.20 -23.04
N GLU A 76 13.93 3.29 -22.97
CA GLU A 76 13.69 1.87 -22.67
C GLU A 76 13.11 1.66 -21.26
N ALA A 77 13.44 2.53 -20.30
CA ALA A 77 12.84 2.48 -18.98
C ALA A 77 11.38 2.97 -19.01
N ARG A 78 11.08 4.01 -19.80
CA ARG A 78 9.70 4.46 -20.00
C ARG A 78 8.86 3.42 -20.73
N GLU A 79 9.43 2.70 -21.72
CA GLU A 79 8.77 1.56 -22.38
C GLU A 79 8.45 0.45 -21.36
N LEU A 80 9.42 0.05 -20.54
CA LEU A 80 9.23 -1.00 -19.52
C LEU A 80 8.09 -0.65 -18.54
N PHE A 81 8.11 0.57 -18.00
CA PHE A 81 7.07 1.00 -17.06
C PHE A 81 5.73 1.25 -17.76
N GLY A 82 5.74 1.76 -18.99
CA GLY A 82 4.54 1.91 -19.81
C GLY A 82 3.85 0.58 -20.08
N ASP A 83 4.63 -0.45 -20.41
CA ASP A 83 4.14 -1.82 -20.63
C ASP A 83 3.55 -2.42 -19.35
N VAL A 84 4.22 -2.25 -18.21
CA VAL A 84 3.71 -2.71 -16.90
C VAL A 84 2.43 -2.01 -16.49
N MET A 85 2.33 -0.68 -16.69
CA MET A 85 1.19 0.15 -16.28
C MET A 85 0.07 0.22 -17.34
N GLY A 86 0.29 -0.32 -18.55
CA GLY A 86 -0.68 -0.29 -19.65
C GLY A 86 -0.89 1.09 -20.26
N VAL A 87 0.15 1.93 -20.29
CA VAL A 87 0.14 3.29 -20.84
C VAL A 87 1.26 3.48 -21.87
N LYS A 88 1.22 4.58 -22.63
CA LYS A 88 2.28 4.87 -23.62
C LYS A 88 3.57 5.35 -22.96
N PRO A 89 4.76 5.08 -23.51
CA PRO A 89 6.03 5.58 -22.99
C PRO A 89 6.08 7.11 -22.84
N GLU A 90 5.39 7.87 -23.71
CA GLU A 90 5.30 9.33 -23.66
C GLU A 90 4.52 9.85 -22.46
N GLU A 91 3.72 9.00 -21.83
CA GLU A 91 2.93 9.30 -20.63
C GLU A 91 3.68 8.93 -19.35
N VAL A 92 4.91 8.42 -19.45
CA VAL A 92 5.71 7.91 -18.30
C VAL A 92 6.89 8.82 -18.03
N PHE A 93 7.08 9.15 -16.76
CA PHE A 93 8.29 9.77 -16.21
C PHE A 93 8.93 8.80 -15.21
N VAL A 94 10.22 8.51 -15.38
CA VAL A 94 10.98 7.59 -14.54
C VAL A 94 11.79 8.38 -13.52
N GLY A 95 11.49 8.13 -12.24
CA GLY A 95 12.08 8.83 -11.11
C GLY A 95 13.23 8.09 -10.42
N GLY A 96 13.48 8.47 -9.18
CA GLY A 96 14.44 7.81 -8.29
C GLY A 96 13.91 6.49 -7.71
N ASN A 97 14.45 6.09 -6.56
CA ASN A 97 14.10 4.81 -5.94
C ASN A 97 12.75 4.78 -5.19
N SER A 98 12.03 5.89 -5.11
CA SER A 98 10.83 6.00 -4.29
C SER A 98 9.68 6.72 -5.00
N SER A 99 8.57 6.02 -5.24
CA SER A 99 7.32 6.65 -5.71
C SER A 99 6.77 7.66 -4.70
N LEU A 100 6.98 7.46 -3.39
CA LEU A 100 6.60 8.43 -2.35
C LEU A 100 7.27 9.79 -2.55
N GLN A 101 8.52 9.83 -3.05
CA GLN A 101 9.20 11.09 -3.35
C GLN A 101 8.48 11.83 -4.48
N ILE A 102 8.05 11.13 -5.53
CA ILE A 102 7.29 11.73 -6.62
C ILE A 102 5.95 12.25 -6.10
N MET A 103 5.24 11.47 -5.29
CA MET A 103 3.97 11.87 -4.67
C MET A 103 4.14 13.13 -3.81
N TYR A 104 5.17 13.15 -2.95
CA TYR A 104 5.49 14.32 -2.14
C TYR A 104 5.78 15.56 -3.00
N ASN A 105 6.57 15.40 -4.07
CA ASN A 105 6.88 16.50 -4.98
C ASN A 105 5.62 17.03 -5.68
N LEU A 106 4.68 16.17 -6.08
CA LEU A 106 3.42 16.60 -6.70
C LEU A 106 2.52 17.33 -5.72
N ILE A 107 2.38 16.85 -4.48
CA ILE A 107 1.66 17.59 -3.43
C ILE A 107 2.34 18.94 -3.18
N SER A 108 3.66 18.98 -3.09
CA SER A 108 4.43 20.22 -2.96
C SER A 108 4.21 21.18 -4.13
N MET A 109 4.15 20.66 -5.37
CA MET A 109 3.86 21.47 -6.56
C MET A 109 2.44 22.07 -6.51
N GLY A 110 1.43 21.25 -6.22
CA GLY A 110 0.06 21.73 -6.03
C GLY A 110 -0.02 22.77 -4.92
N TYR A 111 0.68 22.52 -3.82
CA TYR A 111 0.72 23.43 -2.66
C TYR A 111 1.37 24.78 -2.98
N CYS A 112 2.54 24.77 -3.62
CA CYS A 112 3.32 25.99 -3.86
C CYS A 112 2.87 26.77 -5.10
N PHE A 113 2.43 26.05 -6.16
CA PHE A 113 2.25 26.64 -7.48
C PHE A 113 0.86 26.41 -8.07
N GLY A 114 0.09 25.45 -7.56
CA GLY A 114 -1.09 24.91 -8.24
C GLY A 114 -0.73 24.05 -9.45
N PHE A 115 -1.72 23.43 -10.05
CA PHE A 115 -1.65 22.78 -11.34
C PHE A 115 -2.23 23.70 -12.44
N PRO A 116 -2.11 23.35 -13.73
CA PRO A 116 -2.63 24.21 -14.81
C PRO A 116 -4.12 24.57 -14.65
N GLU A 117 -4.92 23.68 -14.08
CA GLU A 117 -6.34 23.85 -13.83
C GLU A 117 -6.66 24.60 -12.51
N SER A 118 -5.65 24.84 -11.67
CA SER A 118 -5.85 25.44 -10.35
C SER A 118 -6.21 26.92 -10.46
N PRO A 119 -7.28 27.39 -9.81
CA PRO A 119 -7.58 28.83 -9.69
C PRO A 119 -6.49 29.57 -8.91
N CYS A 120 -5.86 28.92 -7.96
CA CYS A 120 -4.76 29.42 -7.14
C CYS A 120 -3.93 28.24 -6.59
N PRO A 121 -2.70 28.50 -6.09
CA PRO A 121 -1.95 27.48 -5.34
C PRO A 121 -2.77 26.91 -4.17
N TRP A 122 -2.65 25.60 -3.92
CA TRP A 122 -3.40 24.96 -2.85
C TRP A 122 -3.10 25.55 -1.47
N SER A 123 -1.91 26.14 -1.27
CA SER A 123 -1.58 26.85 -0.04
C SER A 123 -2.51 28.03 0.26
N GLN A 124 -3.16 28.60 -0.76
CA GLN A 124 -4.09 29.74 -0.63
C GLN A 124 -5.55 29.28 -0.43
N VAL A 125 -5.84 27.98 -0.53
CA VAL A 125 -7.16 27.42 -0.26
C VAL A 125 -7.33 27.28 1.24
N GLU A 126 -8.28 28.01 1.81
CA GLU A 126 -8.63 27.87 3.23
C GLU A 126 -9.31 26.52 3.44
N LYS A 127 -8.91 25.81 4.53
CA LYS A 127 -9.44 24.46 4.87
C LYS A 127 -9.36 23.45 3.74
N ARG A 128 -8.24 23.45 2.99
CA ARG A 128 -7.97 22.46 1.95
C ARG A 128 -8.05 21.03 2.50
N LYS A 129 -8.68 20.14 1.75
CA LYS A 129 -9.01 18.78 2.17
C LYS A 129 -8.44 17.74 1.22
N PHE A 130 -8.25 16.53 1.73
CA PHE A 130 -7.84 15.37 0.94
C PHE A 130 -8.58 14.13 1.38
N LEU A 131 -9.10 13.34 0.43
CA LEU A 131 -9.82 12.11 0.74
C LEU A 131 -8.85 10.96 1.01
N CYS A 132 -9.12 10.22 2.05
CA CYS A 132 -8.31 9.12 2.55
C CYS A 132 -9.19 7.87 2.71
N PRO A 133 -9.24 6.96 1.71
CA PRO A 133 -9.85 5.65 1.89
C PRO A 133 -9.22 4.90 3.07
N VAL A 134 -10.06 4.40 3.99
CA VAL A 134 -9.63 3.77 5.24
C VAL A 134 -10.25 2.38 5.42
N PRO A 135 -9.44 1.42 5.93
CA PRO A 135 -8.02 1.55 6.26
C PRO A 135 -7.17 1.78 5.01
N GLY A 136 -6.07 2.53 5.14
CA GLY A 136 -5.23 2.94 4.01
C GLY A 136 -3.74 3.02 4.36
N TYR A 137 -2.94 3.53 3.41
CA TYR A 137 -1.50 3.60 3.57
C TYR A 137 -1.08 4.85 4.35
N ASP A 138 -0.53 4.63 5.54
CA ASP A 138 -0.11 5.67 6.49
C ASP A 138 0.83 6.73 5.90
N ARG A 139 1.70 6.37 4.96
CA ARG A 139 2.63 7.32 4.32
C ARG A 139 1.93 8.30 3.38
N HIS A 140 0.87 7.87 2.70
CA HIS A 140 0.05 8.78 1.90
C HIS A 140 -0.58 9.86 2.79
N PHE A 141 -1.18 9.44 3.89
CA PHE A 141 -1.82 10.37 4.84
C PHE A 141 -0.81 11.35 5.44
N ALA A 142 0.37 10.84 5.84
CA ALA A 142 1.44 11.66 6.38
C ALA A 142 1.92 12.75 5.41
N ILE A 143 1.96 12.49 4.08
CA ILE A 143 2.32 13.51 3.10
C ILE A 143 1.32 14.66 3.14
N THR A 144 0.03 14.39 3.05
CA THR A 144 -1.00 15.44 3.03
C THR A 144 -1.17 16.12 4.39
N GLU A 145 -0.97 15.39 5.48
CA GLU A 145 -0.95 15.95 6.84
C GLU A 145 0.18 16.98 7.01
N GLU A 146 1.40 16.66 6.52
CA GLU A 146 2.57 17.54 6.56
C GLU A 146 2.31 18.89 5.86
N PHE A 147 1.55 18.88 4.76
CA PHE A 147 1.14 20.11 4.05
C PHE A 147 -0.13 20.76 4.65
N GLY A 148 -0.60 20.30 5.80
CA GLY A 148 -1.72 20.89 6.53
C GLY A 148 -3.07 20.72 5.82
N PHE A 149 -3.29 19.62 5.11
CA PHE A 149 -4.61 19.25 4.62
C PHE A 149 -5.45 18.65 5.75
N GLU A 150 -6.74 18.97 5.76
CA GLU A 150 -7.73 18.22 6.53
C GLU A 150 -7.95 16.88 5.83
N LEU A 151 -7.74 15.78 6.55
CA LEU A 151 -7.86 14.42 6.00
C LEU A 151 -9.26 13.89 6.26
N ILE A 152 -9.99 13.58 5.20
CA ILE A 152 -11.36 13.07 5.25
C ILE A 152 -11.34 11.57 5.01
N SER A 153 -11.72 10.80 6.03
CA SER A 153 -11.85 9.35 5.91
C SER A 153 -13.02 8.96 5.01
N VAL A 154 -12.76 8.05 4.08
CA VAL A 154 -13.77 7.41 3.21
C VAL A 154 -13.75 5.91 3.50
N PRO A 155 -14.89 5.25 3.78
CA PRO A 155 -14.90 3.81 4.00
C PRO A 155 -14.40 3.03 2.78
N MET A 156 -13.59 1.98 3.02
CA MET A 156 -13.27 0.97 2.00
C MET A 156 -14.35 -0.10 1.94
N THR A 157 -14.59 -0.61 0.73
CA THR A 157 -15.40 -1.79 0.44
C THR A 157 -14.53 -2.85 -0.26
N PRO A 158 -14.99 -4.10 -0.40
CA PRO A 158 -14.25 -5.12 -1.15
C PRO A 158 -13.94 -4.78 -2.61
N THR A 159 -14.63 -3.78 -3.18
CA THR A 159 -14.48 -3.35 -4.58
C THR A 159 -13.83 -1.98 -4.76
N GLY A 160 -13.31 -1.39 -3.68
CA GLY A 160 -12.69 -0.07 -3.66
C GLY A 160 -13.30 0.86 -2.59
N PRO A 161 -13.00 2.16 -2.61
CA PRO A 161 -13.65 3.10 -1.69
C PRO A 161 -15.15 3.18 -1.97
N ASP A 162 -15.91 3.56 -0.95
CA ASP A 162 -17.35 3.84 -1.10
C ASP A 162 -17.53 5.04 -2.06
N MET A 163 -17.83 4.72 -3.33
CA MET A 163 -17.93 5.73 -4.38
C MET A 163 -19.14 6.66 -4.23
N ASP A 164 -20.20 6.25 -3.53
CA ASP A 164 -21.33 7.14 -3.25
C ASP A 164 -20.90 8.26 -2.31
N VAL A 165 -20.05 7.95 -1.35
CA VAL A 165 -19.44 8.91 -0.44
C VAL A 165 -18.44 9.80 -1.20
N VAL A 166 -17.53 9.19 -2.01
CA VAL A 166 -16.54 9.95 -2.79
C VAL A 166 -17.20 10.94 -3.72
N GLU A 167 -18.09 10.48 -4.59
CA GLU A 167 -18.75 11.32 -5.61
C GLU A 167 -19.54 12.47 -4.98
N LYS A 168 -20.25 12.21 -3.89
CA LYS A 168 -20.99 13.25 -3.17
C LYS A 168 -20.05 14.33 -2.64
N LEU A 169 -19.00 13.93 -1.93
CA LEU A 169 -18.05 14.87 -1.33
C LEU A 169 -17.35 15.73 -2.38
N VAL A 170 -16.82 15.13 -3.44
CA VAL A 170 -16.07 15.88 -4.46
C VAL A 170 -16.96 16.74 -5.36
N ALA A 171 -18.25 16.42 -5.48
CA ALA A 171 -19.19 17.23 -6.25
C ALA A 171 -19.68 18.46 -5.50
N GLU A 172 -19.67 18.44 -4.16
CA GLU A 172 -20.24 19.48 -3.31
C GLU A 172 -19.17 20.44 -2.71
N ASP A 173 -17.89 20.02 -2.68
CA ASP A 173 -16.83 20.76 -1.97
C ASP A 173 -15.58 20.97 -2.85
N ASP A 174 -15.36 22.21 -3.30
CA ASP A 174 -14.22 22.61 -4.13
C ASP A 174 -12.90 22.75 -3.35
N THR A 175 -12.93 22.63 -2.02
CA THR A 175 -11.74 22.61 -1.16
C THR A 175 -11.08 21.22 -1.12
N ILE A 176 -11.75 20.18 -1.59
CA ILE A 176 -11.20 18.82 -1.71
C ILE A 176 -10.29 18.75 -2.94
N LYS A 177 -8.99 18.59 -2.73
CA LYS A 177 -7.97 18.69 -3.78
C LYS A 177 -7.52 17.35 -4.34
N GLY A 178 -7.85 16.25 -3.68
CA GLY A 178 -7.53 14.94 -4.22
C GLY A 178 -7.93 13.78 -3.32
N ILE A 179 -7.56 12.60 -3.80
CA ILE A 179 -7.79 11.31 -3.13
C ILE A 179 -6.57 10.41 -3.28
N TRP A 180 -6.24 9.67 -2.22
CA TRP A 180 -5.25 8.60 -2.24
C TRP A 180 -5.91 7.26 -2.59
N CYS A 181 -5.37 6.54 -3.58
CA CYS A 181 -5.86 5.22 -3.98
C CYS A 181 -4.73 4.22 -4.09
N VAL A 182 -4.96 2.98 -3.63
CA VAL A 182 -4.11 1.82 -3.91
C VAL A 182 -5.03 0.77 -4.54
N PRO A 183 -5.19 0.79 -5.89
CA PRO A 183 -6.33 0.14 -6.53
C PRO A 183 -6.20 -1.37 -6.65
N GLN A 184 -4.99 -1.90 -6.71
CA GLN A 184 -4.76 -3.33 -6.83
C GLN A 184 -4.06 -3.86 -5.59
N TYR A 185 -4.68 -4.84 -4.94
CA TYR A 185 -4.18 -5.43 -3.69
C TYR A 185 -3.90 -4.37 -2.63
N SER A 186 -4.92 -3.56 -2.33
CA SER A 186 -4.84 -2.35 -1.50
C SER A 186 -4.07 -2.57 -0.19
N ASN A 187 -3.38 -1.55 0.26
CA ASN A 187 -2.69 -1.54 1.54
C ASN A 187 -3.61 -0.85 2.59
N PRO A 188 -4.13 -1.60 3.61
CA PRO A 188 -3.72 -2.96 3.99
C PRO A 188 -4.69 -4.09 3.59
N ASP A 189 -5.89 -3.83 3.07
CA ASP A 189 -6.95 -4.83 2.94
C ASP A 189 -6.71 -5.91 1.86
N GLY A 190 -5.85 -5.62 0.89
CA GLY A 190 -5.60 -6.52 -0.23
C GLY A 190 -6.74 -6.58 -1.24
N TYR A 191 -7.69 -5.65 -1.20
CA TYR A 191 -8.76 -5.53 -2.17
C TYR A 191 -8.27 -5.02 -3.52
N THR A 192 -8.95 -5.41 -4.59
CA THR A 192 -8.75 -4.88 -5.94
C THR A 192 -9.99 -4.12 -6.34
N TYR A 193 -9.83 -2.89 -6.83
CA TYR A 193 -10.95 -2.07 -7.27
C TYR A 193 -11.63 -2.70 -8.47
N SER A 194 -12.96 -2.68 -8.47
CA SER A 194 -13.76 -3.22 -9.59
C SER A 194 -13.72 -2.29 -10.79
N ASP A 195 -14.03 -2.86 -11.96
CA ASP A 195 -14.17 -2.09 -13.21
C ASP A 195 -15.20 -0.96 -13.05
N GLU A 196 -16.29 -1.22 -12.34
CA GLU A 196 -17.31 -0.20 -12.02
C GLU A 196 -16.74 0.94 -11.18
N THR A 197 -15.94 0.63 -10.15
CA THR A 197 -15.28 1.64 -9.32
C THR A 197 -14.33 2.50 -10.16
N ILE A 198 -13.55 1.89 -11.05
CA ILE A 198 -12.61 2.58 -11.93
C ILE A 198 -13.36 3.49 -12.93
N ASP A 199 -14.44 3.00 -13.55
CA ASP A 199 -15.30 3.80 -14.44
C ASP A 199 -15.94 4.98 -13.70
N ARG A 200 -16.41 4.78 -12.44
CA ARG A 200 -16.94 5.85 -11.60
C ARG A 200 -15.87 6.94 -11.33
N PHE A 201 -14.63 6.57 -11.01
CA PHE A 201 -13.53 7.54 -10.89
C PHE A 201 -13.29 8.32 -12.17
N ALA A 202 -13.35 7.66 -13.32
CA ALA A 202 -13.10 8.29 -14.61
C ALA A 202 -14.16 9.33 -14.97
N LYS A 203 -15.44 9.06 -14.70
CA LYS A 203 -16.58 9.91 -15.11
C LYS A 203 -17.12 10.86 -14.04
N MET A 204 -16.70 10.70 -12.77
CA MET A 204 -17.22 11.53 -11.68
C MET A 204 -17.04 13.03 -11.92
N LYS A 205 -17.99 13.82 -11.46
CA LYS A 205 -17.93 15.28 -11.49
C LYS A 205 -17.29 15.80 -10.19
N THR A 206 -16.42 16.78 -10.32
CA THR A 206 -15.75 17.42 -9.18
C THR A 206 -16.02 18.90 -9.17
N ALA A 207 -16.29 19.48 -7.98
CA ALA A 207 -16.44 20.92 -7.80
C ALA A 207 -15.08 21.63 -7.98
N ALA A 208 -13.99 21.02 -7.49
CA ALA A 208 -12.64 21.52 -7.73
C ALA A 208 -12.17 21.17 -9.15
N PRO A 209 -11.82 22.17 -10.00
CA PRO A 209 -11.30 21.90 -11.34
C PRO A 209 -9.92 21.24 -11.31
N ASP A 210 -9.18 21.42 -10.24
CA ASP A 210 -7.82 20.92 -9.99
C ASP A 210 -7.77 19.71 -9.05
N PHE A 211 -8.89 18.99 -8.92
CA PHE A 211 -8.94 17.73 -8.17
C PHE A 211 -8.01 16.68 -8.82
N LYS A 212 -7.21 15.99 -7.99
CA LYS A 212 -6.24 14.98 -8.46
C LYS A 212 -6.47 13.62 -7.81
N ILE A 213 -6.32 12.56 -8.61
CA ILE A 213 -6.35 11.17 -8.17
C ILE A 213 -4.92 10.66 -8.11
N PHE A 214 -4.44 10.36 -6.91
CA PHE A 214 -3.14 9.74 -6.66
C PHE A 214 -3.34 8.22 -6.62
N TRP A 215 -3.00 7.56 -7.73
CA TRP A 215 -3.30 6.16 -8.02
C TRP A 215 -2.05 5.31 -7.89
N ASP A 216 -1.79 4.77 -6.68
CA ASP A 216 -0.56 4.05 -6.36
C ASP A 216 -0.66 2.56 -6.71
N GLU A 217 -0.09 2.20 -7.85
CA GLU A 217 0.02 0.83 -8.39
C GLU A 217 1.23 0.08 -7.80
N ALA A 218 1.46 0.24 -6.50
CA ALA A 218 2.60 -0.39 -5.80
C ALA A 218 2.60 -1.93 -5.90
N TYR A 219 1.43 -2.53 -6.17
CA TYR A 219 1.24 -3.98 -6.16
C TYR A 219 0.74 -4.54 -7.50
N ILE A 220 0.78 -3.77 -8.58
CA ILE A 220 0.25 -4.14 -9.90
C ILE A 220 0.72 -5.52 -10.43
N VAL A 221 1.90 -5.99 -10.02
CA VAL A 221 2.49 -7.29 -10.42
C VAL A 221 2.67 -8.26 -9.26
N HIS A 222 2.05 -8.00 -8.10
CA HIS A 222 2.28 -8.77 -6.87
C HIS A 222 1.20 -9.83 -6.62
N HIS A 223 0.95 -10.69 -7.60
CA HIS A 223 -0.05 -11.74 -7.53
C HIS A 223 0.39 -12.88 -6.58
N LEU A 224 -0.51 -13.32 -5.70
CA LEU A 224 -0.33 -14.50 -4.84
C LEU A 224 -1.03 -15.74 -5.40
N THR A 225 -1.76 -15.60 -6.51
CA THR A 225 -2.45 -16.68 -7.22
C THR A 225 -1.87 -16.87 -8.61
N ASP A 226 -2.19 -17.98 -9.28
CA ASP A 226 -1.85 -18.19 -10.69
C ASP A 226 -2.73 -17.37 -11.63
N GLU A 227 -3.93 -17.07 -11.20
CA GLU A 227 -4.83 -16.17 -11.90
C GLU A 227 -4.39 -14.72 -11.69
N ILE A 228 -4.07 -14.06 -12.80
CA ILE A 228 -3.71 -12.64 -12.81
C ILE A 228 -5.02 -11.84 -12.91
N ILE A 229 -5.25 -10.97 -11.92
CA ILE A 229 -6.37 -10.04 -11.95
C ILE A 229 -5.90 -8.82 -12.75
N GLU A 230 -6.46 -8.63 -13.94
CA GLU A 230 -6.27 -7.42 -14.73
C GLU A 230 -7.41 -6.44 -14.43
N THR A 231 -7.06 -5.16 -14.32
CA THR A 231 -8.02 -4.07 -14.11
C THR A 231 -7.91 -3.05 -15.24
N PRO A 232 -9.00 -2.33 -15.58
CA PRO A 232 -8.91 -1.22 -16.51
C PRO A 232 -7.87 -0.19 -16.05
N VAL A 233 -7.15 0.39 -17.00
CA VAL A 233 -6.13 1.41 -16.73
C VAL A 233 -6.83 2.75 -16.54
N LEU A 234 -6.81 3.31 -15.33
CA LEU A 234 -7.57 4.52 -14.99
C LEU A 234 -7.28 5.69 -15.94
N LEU A 235 -6.01 5.93 -16.30
CA LEU A 235 -5.66 7.01 -17.24
C LEU A 235 -6.36 6.83 -18.59
N ASN A 236 -6.43 5.60 -19.11
CA ASN A 236 -7.10 5.31 -20.37
C ASN A 236 -8.63 5.41 -20.25
N GLU A 237 -9.20 5.03 -19.10
CA GLU A 237 -10.63 5.24 -18.85
C GLU A 237 -10.96 6.73 -18.78
N CYS A 238 -10.15 7.54 -18.09
CA CYS A 238 -10.33 8.98 -18.00
C CYS A 238 -10.28 9.68 -19.37
N LYS A 239 -9.44 9.23 -20.30
CA LYS A 239 -9.40 9.76 -21.68
C LYS A 239 -10.73 9.63 -22.41
N LYS A 240 -11.55 8.62 -22.09
CA LYS A 240 -12.88 8.44 -22.70
C LYS A 240 -13.84 9.56 -22.29
N TYR A 241 -13.60 10.20 -21.16
CA TYR A 241 -14.44 11.26 -20.59
C TYR A 241 -13.78 12.65 -20.60
N GLY A 242 -12.55 12.78 -21.11
CA GLY A 242 -11.80 14.04 -21.12
C GLY A 242 -11.38 14.49 -19.72
N THR A 243 -11.07 13.55 -18.84
CA THR A 243 -10.72 13.79 -17.42
C THR A 243 -9.33 13.30 -17.07
N GLU A 244 -8.50 12.97 -18.05
CA GLU A 244 -7.17 12.41 -17.88
C GLU A 244 -6.19 13.30 -17.12
N ASP A 245 -6.37 14.62 -17.15
CA ASP A 245 -5.50 15.57 -16.45
C ASP A 245 -5.60 15.47 -14.91
N ARG A 246 -6.61 14.78 -14.40
CA ARG A 246 -6.77 14.57 -12.96
C ARG A 246 -5.98 13.38 -12.40
N VAL A 247 -5.38 12.54 -13.25
CA VAL A 247 -4.80 11.24 -12.85
C VAL A 247 -3.29 11.31 -12.77
N PHE A 248 -2.77 10.83 -11.63
CA PHE A 248 -1.37 10.49 -11.42
C PHE A 248 -1.29 9.04 -10.99
N MET A 249 -0.78 8.16 -11.87
CA MET A 249 -0.56 6.74 -11.58
C MET A 249 0.90 6.52 -11.20
N PHE A 250 1.16 5.75 -10.16
CA PHE A 250 2.52 5.52 -9.65
C PHE A 250 2.84 4.04 -9.60
N THR A 251 4.10 3.69 -9.86
CA THR A 251 4.63 2.35 -9.58
C THR A 251 6.10 2.43 -9.20
N SER A 252 6.67 1.32 -8.70
CA SER A 252 8.10 1.24 -8.41
C SER A 252 8.58 -0.21 -8.35
N THR A 253 9.88 -0.39 -8.52
CA THR A 253 10.54 -1.69 -8.34
C THR A 253 10.91 -1.99 -6.87
N SER A 254 10.45 -1.15 -5.92
CA SER A 254 10.82 -1.28 -4.49
C SER A 254 10.50 -2.64 -3.87
N LYS A 255 9.50 -3.34 -4.38
CA LYS A 255 9.12 -4.69 -3.93
C LYS A 255 9.34 -5.76 -5.01
N ILE A 256 9.96 -5.37 -6.13
CA ILE A 256 10.31 -6.25 -7.26
C ILE A 256 11.79 -6.61 -7.19
N THR A 257 12.67 -5.62 -6.97
CA THR A 257 14.12 -5.76 -6.89
C THR A 257 14.64 -5.32 -5.52
N PHE A 258 15.26 -4.15 -5.43
CA PHE A 258 15.85 -3.61 -4.20
C PHE A 258 15.13 -2.33 -3.76
N PRO A 259 14.53 -2.27 -2.56
CA PRO A 259 13.92 -1.03 -2.07
C PRO A 259 14.89 0.15 -1.96
N GLY A 260 16.14 -0.13 -1.59
CA GLY A 260 17.19 0.88 -1.43
C GLY A 260 17.84 1.34 -2.74
N ALA A 261 17.65 0.59 -3.83
CA ALA A 261 18.24 0.86 -5.14
C ALA A 261 17.25 0.54 -6.26
N GLY A 262 15.96 0.79 -6.03
CA GLY A 262 14.90 0.61 -7.02
C GLY A 262 14.79 1.76 -8.00
N VAL A 263 13.76 1.69 -8.82
CA VAL A 263 13.35 2.74 -9.76
C VAL A 263 11.85 2.93 -9.60
N SER A 264 11.38 4.17 -9.61
CA SER A 264 9.96 4.52 -9.58
C SER A 264 9.53 5.21 -10.86
N ALA A 265 8.24 5.15 -11.14
CA ALA A 265 7.66 5.85 -12.28
C ALA A 265 6.32 6.49 -11.91
N ILE A 266 5.98 7.54 -12.64
CA ILE A 266 4.65 8.12 -12.68
C ILE A 266 4.16 8.10 -14.13
N ALA A 267 2.87 7.79 -14.30
CA ALA A 267 2.15 7.99 -15.55
C ALA A 267 1.05 9.03 -15.36
N CYS A 268 0.91 9.91 -16.35
CA CYS A 268 -0.13 10.94 -16.40
C CYS A 268 -0.40 11.39 -17.86
N SER A 269 -1.37 12.28 -18.05
CA SER A 269 -1.66 12.87 -19.37
C SER A 269 -0.45 13.64 -19.92
N GLU A 270 -0.42 13.85 -21.23
CA GLU A 270 0.64 14.65 -21.87
C GLU A 270 0.67 16.10 -21.36
N SER A 271 -0.47 16.68 -21.03
CA SER A 271 -0.58 18.02 -20.47
C SER A 271 0.07 18.08 -19.08
N SER A 272 -0.30 17.15 -18.19
CA SER A 272 0.29 17.01 -16.87
C SER A 272 1.80 16.69 -16.95
N MET A 273 2.22 15.86 -17.91
CA MET A 273 3.63 15.53 -18.14
C MET A 273 4.46 16.77 -18.47
N LYS A 274 3.99 17.61 -19.39
CA LYS A 274 4.66 18.89 -19.74
C LYS A 274 4.83 19.79 -18.52
N TYR A 275 3.79 19.89 -17.68
CA TYR A 275 3.84 20.67 -16.45
C TYR A 275 4.87 20.11 -15.46
N ILE A 276 4.83 18.79 -15.20
CA ILE A 276 5.75 18.11 -14.29
C ILE A 276 7.19 18.27 -14.75
N CYS A 277 7.49 18.01 -16.02
CA CYS A 277 8.84 18.14 -16.57
C CYS A 277 9.37 19.56 -16.45
N LYS A 278 8.54 20.58 -16.71
CA LYS A 278 8.92 21.99 -16.50
C LYS A 278 9.31 22.27 -15.06
N ARG A 279 8.64 21.66 -14.06
CA ARG A 279 8.95 21.85 -12.64
C ARG A 279 10.19 21.04 -12.23
N PHE A 280 10.26 19.79 -12.66
CA PHE A 280 11.39 18.91 -12.33
C PHE A 280 12.69 19.38 -12.96
N SER A 281 12.69 19.99 -14.15
CA SER A 281 13.88 20.52 -14.79
C SER A 281 14.61 21.61 -13.97
N VAL A 282 13.89 22.28 -13.05
CA VAL A 282 14.50 23.22 -12.10
C VAL A 282 15.10 22.48 -10.89
N MET A 283 14.62 21.30 -10.57
CA MET A 283 15.05 20.52 -9.41
C MET A 283 16.21 19.59 -9.73
N ILE A 284 16.18 18.94 -10.91
CA ILE A 284 17.19 17.95 -11.33
C ILE A 284 17.43 18.03 -12.85
N ILE A 285 18.58 17.50 -13.30
CA ILE A 285 18.87 17.30 -14.72
C ILE A 285 18.46 15.89 -15.18
N SER A 286 18.72 14.89 -14.35
CA SER A 286 18.32 13.50 -14.58
C SER A 286 18.35 12.71 -13.29
N TYR A 287 17.54 11.66 -13.19
CA TYR A 287 17.70 10.62 -12.19
C TYR A 287 18.82 9.63 -12.57
N ASP A 288 19.07 8.62 -11.72
CA ASP A 288 20.11 7.61 -11.92
C ASP A 288 19.81 6.72 -13.14
N LYS A 289 20.31 7.11 -14.31
CA LYS A 289 20.14 6.39 -15.58
C LYS A 289 20.85 5.04 -15.61
N MET A 290 21.97 4.91 -14.89
CA MET A 290 22.66 3.63 -14.78
C MET A 290 21.80 2.60 -14.08
N ASN A 291 21.09 3.01 -13.03
CA ASN A 291 20.17 2.13 -12.33
C ASN A 291 18.91 1.80 -13.17
N GLN A 292 18.41 2.78 -13.93
CA GLN A 292 17.32 2.54 -14.89
C GLN A 292 17.73 1.49 -15.91
N LEU A 293 18.90 1.63 -16.54
CA LEU A 293 19.41 0.70 -17.55
C LEU A 293 19.58 -0.71 -16.99
N ARG A 294 20.12 -0.85 -15.77
CA ARG A 294 20.25 -2.15 -15.10
C ARG A 294 18.89 -2.83 -14.93
N HIS A 295 17.86 -2.08 -14.51
CA HIS A 295 16.51 -2.62 -14.37
C HIS A 295 15.92 -3.05 -15.71
N VAL A 296 16.09 -2.25 -16.76
CA VAL A 296 15.67 -2.60 -18.13
C VAL A 296 16.34 -3.90 -18.59
N ARG A 297 17.66 -4.00 -18.44
CA ARG A 297 18.41 -5.22 -18.86
C ARG A 297 18.03 -6.46 -18.04
N PHE A 298 17.71 -6.28 -16.76
CA PHE A 298 17.34 -7.38 -15.87
C PHE A 298 15.90 -7.85 -16.07
N LEU A 299 14.95 -6.93 -16.14
CA LEU A 299 13.51 -7.22 -16.22
C LEU A 299 13.03 -7.39 -17.66
N LYS A 300 13.65 -6.70 -18.62
CA LYS A 300 13.42 -6.73 -20.06
C LYS A 300 12.08 -6.11 -20.51
N ASN A 301 10.96 -6.71 -20.10
CA ASN A 301 9.59 -6.33 -20.47
C ASN A 301 8.61 -6.83 -19.41
N LYS A 302 7.31 -6.63 -19.60
CA LYS A 302 6.24 -7.07 -18.68
C LYS A 302 6.29 -8.56 -18.37
N GLU A 303 6.53 -9.40 -19.37
CA GLU A 303 6.65 -10.86 -19.21
C GLU A 303 7.85 -11.22 -18.32
N GLY A 304 8.97 -10.51 -18.48
CA GLY A 304 10.16 -10.67 -17.63
C GLY A 304 9.89 -10.25 -16.18
N VAL A 305 9.16 -9.16 -15.97
CA VAL A 305 8.70 -8.74 -14.65
C VAL A 305 7.80 -9.81 -14.02
N LEU A 306 6.79 -10.30 -14.74
CA LEU A 306 5.86 -11.32 -14.24
C LEU A 306 6.59 -12.65 -13.94
N ALA A 307 7.54 -13.05 -14.78
CA ALA A 307 8.37 -14.25 -14.54
C ALA A 307 9.26 -14.10 -13.29
N HIS A 308 9.77 -12.88 -13.04
CA HIS A 308 10.51 -12.57 -11.82
C HIS A 308 9.58 -12.60 -10.59
N MET A 309 8.41 -12.00 -10.67
CA MET A 309 7.42 -11.97 -9.59
C MET A 309 6.84 -13.35 -9.27
N ALA A 310 6.77 -14.27 -10.22
CA ALA A 310 6.41 -15.65 -9.96
C ALA A 310 7.40 -16.35 -8.99
N LYS A 311 8.68 -15.93 -8.97
CA LYS A 311 9.67 -16.44 -7.99
C LYS A 311 9.40 -15.85 -6.60
N HIS A 312 8.99 -14.58 -6.50
CA HIS A 312 8.56 -13.97 -5.25
C HIS A 312 7.32 -14.67 -4.69
N ARG A 313 6.31 -14.93 -5.53
CA ARG A 313 5.08 -15.62 -5.14
C ARG A 313 5.35 -16.97 -4.46
N ARG A 314 6.25 -17.79 -5.02
CA ARG A 314 6.61 -19.10 -4.44
C ARG A 314 7.14 -18.99 -3.02
N ARG A 315 7.71 -17.85 -2.64
CA ARG A 315 8.24 -17.58 -1.30
C ARG A 315 7.21 -16.95 -0.36
N LEU A 316 6.28 -16.16 -0.92
CA LEU A 316 5.30 -15.42 -0.13
C LEU A 316 4.05 -16.22 0.20
N VAL A 317 3.54 -17.03 -0.75
CA VAL A 317 2.31 -17.81 -0.54
C VAL A 317 2.34 -18.66 0.72
N PRO A 318 3.41 -19.43 1.03
CA PRO A 318 3.48 -20.19 2.27
C PRO A 318 3.34 -19.32 3.53
N CYS A 319 3.92 -18.12 3.54
CA CYS A 319 3.84 -17.19 4.66
C CYS A 319 2.41 -16.66 4.88
N PHE A 320 1.72 -16.30 3.78
CA PHE A 320 0.31 -15.89 3.86
C PHE A 320 -0.59 -17.03 4.32
N ASP A 321 -0.35 -18.24 3.84
CA ASP A 321 -1.13 -19.42 4.24
C ASP A 321 -0.90 -19.81 5.70
N ALA A 322 0.31 -19.65 6.21
CA ALA A 322 0.63 -19.87 7.61
C ALA A 322 -0.20 -18.94 8.53
N VAL A 323 -0.23 -17.64 8.22
CA VAL A 323 -1.05 -16.66 8.97
C VAL A 323 -2.53 -17.05 8.93
N LYS A 324 -3.08 -17.28 7.74
CA LYS A 324 -4.50 -17.62 7.57
C LYS A 324 -4.88 -18.92 8.26
N THR A 325 -3.96 -19.90 8.25
CA THR A 325 -4.15 -21.19 8.93
C THR A 325 -4.16 -21.03 10.44
N ALA A 326 -3.21 -20.26 11.00
CA ALA A 326 -3.19 -19.95 12.42
C ALA A 326 -4.51 -19.25 12.85
N PHE A 327 -4.99 -18.28 12.09
CA PHE A 327 -6.25 -17.59 12.39
C PHE A 327 -7.45 -18.55 12.35
N ARG A 328 -7.58 -19.38 11.29
CA ARG A 328 -8.66 -20.35 11.20
C ARG A 328 -8.68 -21.33 12.38
N ASN A 329 -7.52 -21.83 12.76
CA ASN A 329 -7.41 -22.85 13.80
C ASN A 329 -7.62 -22.29 15.21
N ASN A 330 -7.24 -21.04 15.46
CA ASN A 330 -7.17 -20.47 16.79
C ASN A 330 -8.21 -19.38 17.10
N LEU A 331 -8.78 -18.71 16.08
CA LEU A 331 -9.73 -17.61 16.29
C LEU A 331 -11.17 -18.03 15.96
N ILE A 332 -11.42 -18.74 14.86
CA ILE A 332 -12.78 -19.18 14.48
C ILE A 332 -13.46 -19.96 15.59
N PRO A 333 -12.80 -20.94 16.28
CA PRO A 333 -13.46 -21.70 17.33
C PRO A 333 -13.88 -20.88 18.58
N CYS A 334 -13.38 -19.62 18.68
CA CYS A 334 -13.68 -18.75 19.82
C CYS A 334 -14.93 -17.87 19.61
N GLY A 335 -15.62 -18.02 18.47
CA GLY A 335 -16.76 -17.18 18.10
C GLY A 335 -16.33 -15.99 17.23
N ASP A 336 -17.20 -15.00 17.09
CA ASP A 336 -16.97 -13.82 16.25
C ASP A 336 -16.06 -12.77 16.93
N ILE A 337 -14.86 -13.21 17.34
CA ILE A 337 -13.88 -12.36 18.02
C ILE A 337 -12.96 -11.62 17.05
N ALA A 338 -12.85 -12.10 15.82
CA ALA A 338 -12.02 -11.51 14.79
C ALA A 338 -12.43 -12.00 13.39
N HIS A 339 -12.18 -11.15 12.38
CA HIS A 339 -12.22 -11.53 10.98
C HIS A 339 -11.01 -10.92 10.24
N TRP A 340 -10.71 -11.43 9.05
CA TRP A 340 -9.55 -10.98 8.28
C TRP A 340 -9.80 -11.06 6.79
N THR A 341 -8.99 -10.33 6.02
CA THR A 341 -9.03 -10.38 4.56
C THR A 341 -8.27 -11.57 4.01
N ASP A 342 -8.69 -12.07 2.82
CA ASP A 342 -8.00 -13.12 2.06
C ASP A 342 -7.47 -12.54 0.73
N PRO A 343 -6.34 -11.81 0.75
CA PRO A 343 -5.84 -11.11 -0.42
C PRO A 343 -5.35 -12.10 -1.50
N LYS A 344 -5.62 -11.75 -2.77
CA LYS A 344 -5.11 -12.49 -3.94
C LYS A 344 -3.77 -11.96 -4.42
N GLY A 345 -3.24 -10.95 -3.74
CA GLY A 345 -1.95 -10.32 -4.05
C GLY A 345 -1.55 -9.30 -2.99
N GLY A 346 -0.47 -8.58 -3.25
CA GLY A 346 0.02 -7.56 -2.33
C GLY A 346 0.88 -8.11 -1.18
N TYR A 347 0.98 -7.35 -0.11
CA TYR A 347 1.94 -7.58 0.98
C TYR A 347 1.31 -7.70 2.36
N PHE A 348 -0.03 -7.59 2.49
CA PHE A 348 -0.68 -7.45 3.78
C PHE A 348 -1.93 -8.32 3.91
N ILE A 349 -2.25 -8.62 5.15
CA ILE A 349 -3.55 -9.13 5.61
C ILE A 349 -4.08 -8.11 6.63
N SER A 350 -5.31 -7.63 6.45
CA SER A 350 -6.01 -6.90 7.50
C SER A 350 -6.65 -7.87 8.47
N LEU A 351 -6.35 -7.70 9.75
CA LEU A 351 -7.00 -8.40 10.86
C LEU A 351 -7.86 -7.40 11.62
N TYR A 352 -9.15 -7.67 11.68
CA TYR A 352 -10.11 -6.92 12.48
C TYR A 352 -10.45 -7.74 13.72
N VAL A 353 -10.13 -7.21 14.88
CA VAL A 353 -10.43 -7.81 16.19
C VAL A 353 -11.66 -7.15 16.80
N MET A 354 -12.21 -7.74 17.84
CA MET A 354 -13.33 -7.16 18.58
C MET A 354 -13.05 -5.68 18.90
N PRO A 355 -14.00 -4.75 18.62
CA PRO A 355 -13.80 -3.31 18.85
C PRO A 355 -13.26 -3.00 20.23
N GLY A 356 -12.30 -2.05 20.32
CA GLY A 356 -11.61 -1.70 21.56
C GLY A 356 -10.46 -2.63 21.98
N CYS A 357 -10.08 -3.62 21.14
CA CYS A 357 -9.03 -4.59 21.48
C CYS A 357 -7.72 -4.39 20.72
N ALA A 358 -7.69 -3.65 19.58
CA ALA A 358 -6.51 -3.63 18.71
C ALA A 358 -5.25 -3.08 19.41
N LYS A 359 -5.36 -1.99 20.15
CA LYS A 359 -4.23 -1.43 20.93
C LYS A 359 -3.72 -2.42 21.99
N ARG A 360 -4.65 -3.11 22.68
CA ARG A 360 -4.27 -4.11 23.68
C ARG A 360 -3.53 -5.28 23.05
N VAL A 361 -4.02 -5.79 21.91
CA VAL A 361 -3.34 -6.85 21.13
C VAL A 361 -1.95 -6.41 20.71
N ALA A 362 -1.82 -5.21 20.12
CA ALA A 362 -0.52 -4.69 19.68
C ALA A 362 0.49 -4.56 20.84
N ASN A 363 0.03 -4.13 22.03
CA ASN A 363 0.87 -4.04 23.21
C ASN A 363 1.31 -5.42 23.71
N LEU A 364 0.40 -6.38 23.83
CA LEU A 364 0.74 -7.76 24.18
C LEU A 364 1.77 -8.36 23.21
N CYS A 365 1.55 -8.21 21.90
CA CYS A 365 2.51 -8.65 20.90
C CYS A 365 3.90 -8.05 21.13
N LYS A 366 3.96 -6.73 21.32
CA LYS A 366 5.22 -6.01 21.56
C LYS A 366 5.95 -6.49 22.81
N GLU A 367 5.23 -6.68 23.92
CA GLU A 367 5.77 -7.18 25.18
C GLU A 367 6.33 -8.61 25.07
N ALA A 368 5.76 -9.42 24.17
CA ALA A 368 6.23 -10.78 23.90
C ALA A 368 7.25 -10.87 22.75
N GLY A 369 7.70 -9.73 22.21
CA GLY A 369 8.76 -9.66 21.19
C GLY A 369 8.28 -9.74 19.73
N LEU A 370 6.98 -9.56 19.48
CA LEU A 370 6.41 -9.42 18.14
C LEU A 370 6.08 -7.95 17.85
N THR A 371 6.79 -7.36 16.90
CA THR A 371 6.52 -5.99 16.43
C THR A 371 5.47 -6.00 15.33
N LEU A 372 4.35 -5.31 15.57
CA LEU A 372 3.32 -4.98 14.58
C LEU A 372 3.37 -3.49 14.25
N THR A 373 2.73 -3.09 13.14
CA THR A 373 2.44 -1.67 12.90
C THR A 373 1.49 -1.18 14.01
N GLY A 374 1.68 0.04 14.50
CA GLY A 374 0.86 0.59 15.56
C GLY A 374 -0.65 0.55 15.22
N ALA A 375 -1.48 0.15 16.17
CA ALA A 375 -2.93 0.18 16.00
C ALA A 375 -3.38 1.62 15.66
N GLY A 376 -4.28 1.75 14.68
CA GLY A 376 -4.74 3.05 14.17
C GLY A 376 -3.89 3.66 13.06
N SER A 377 -2.68 3.15 12.78
CA SER A 377 -1.79 3.73 11.74
C SER A 377 -2.41 3.73 10.33
N ALA A 378 -3.32 2.82 10.03
CA ALA A 378 -4.02 2.76 8.75
C ALA A 378 -5.16 3.80 8.60
N TYR A 379 -5.24 4.74 9.52
CA TYR A 379 -6.26 5.80 9.56
C TYR A 379 -5.60 7.18 9.68
N PRO A 380 -6.23 8.25 9.14
CA PRO A 380 -5.78 9.62 9.35
C PRO A 380 -5.56 9.94 10.83
N TYR A 381 -4.52 10.71 11.11
CA TYR A 381 -4.14 11.11 12.48
C TYR A 381 -3.89 9.93 13.43
N HIS A 382 -3.67 8.72 12.89
CA HIS A 382 -3.49 7.47 13.64
C HIS A 382 -4.68 7.11 14.55
N LYS A 383 -5.90 7.47 14.12
CA LYS A 383 -7.13 7.25 14.90
C LYS A 383 -8.05 6.26 14.19
N ASP A 384 -8.00 4.99 14.60
CA ASP A 384 -9.05 4.02 14.29
C ASP A 384 -10.23 4.27 15.25
N PRO A 385 -11.42 4.66 14.74
CA PRO A 385 -12.56 4.95 15.61
C PRO A 385 -13.05 3.75 16.42
N GLN A 386 -12.84 2.54 15.91
CA GLN A 386 -13.30 1.31 16.55
C GLN A 386 -12.20 0.62 17.38
N ASP A 387 -10.94 1.05 17.25
CA ASP A 387 -9.80 0.35 17.85
C ASP A 387 -9.84 -1.17 17.59
N SER A 388 -10.03 -1.53 16.31
CA SER A 388 -10.26 -2.91 15.87
C SER A 388 -9.29 -3.40 14.80
N HIS A 389 -8.62 -2.51 14.07
CA HIS A 389 -7.82 -2.87 12.90
C HIS A 389 -6.34 -3.06 13.23
N LEU A 390 -5.76 -4.16 12.72
CA LEU A 390 -4.33 -4.48 12.73
C LEU A 390 -3.86 -4.88 11.34
N ARG A 391 -2.78 -4.26 10.86
CA ARG A 391 -2.12 -4.60 9.59
C ARG A 391 -1.04 -5.64 9.84
N ILE A 392 -1.15 -6.79 9.19
CA ILE A 392 -0.21 -7.92 9.29
C ILE A 392 0.61 -8.01 8.01
N ALA A 393 1.94 -7.97 8.12
CA ALA A 393 2.89 -8.04 7.01
C ALA A 393 3.76 -9.31 7.09
N PRO A 394 3.36 -10.44 6.49
CA PRO A 394 4.10 -11.70 6.58
C PRO A 394 5.25 -11.80 5.57
N THR A 395 5.64 -10.69 4.93
CA THR A 395 6.55 -10.71 3.77
C THR A 395 8.03 -10.59 4.12
N TYR A 396 8.37 -10.10 5.31
CA TYR A 396 9.75 -9.89 5.73
C TYR A 396 10.35 -11.07 6.51
N PRO A 397 9.64 -11.71 7.47
CA PRO A 397 10.20 -12.83 8.23
C PRO A 397 10.34 -14.10 7.38
N SER A 398 11.10 -15.07 7.88
CA SER A 398 11.10 -16.44 7.37
C SER A 398 9.76 -17.14 7.66
N LEU A 399 9.50 -18.29 6.99
CA LEU A 399 8.26 -19.02 7.22
C LEU A 399 8.11 -19.46 8.68
N ASP A 400 9.16 -20.01 9.30
CA ASP A 400 9.15 -20.48 10.69
C ASP A 400 8.89 -19.31 11.67
N GLU A 401 9.44 -18.13 11.34
CA GLU A 401 9.16 -16.91 12.12
C GLU A 401 7.71 -16.45 11.95
N VAL A 402 7.13 -16.55 10.75
CA VAL A 402 5.72 -16.22 10.49
C VAL A 402 4.79 -17.18 11.24
N GLU A 403 5.07 -18.48 11.24
CA GLU A 403 4.30 -19.48 11.99
C GLU A 403 4.27 -19.14 13.48
N THR A 404 5.45 -18.95 14.08
CA THR A 404 5.58 -18.58 15.50
C THR A 404 4.88 -17.25 15.82
N ALA A 405 5.06 -16.25 14.97
CA ALA A 405 4.44 -14.93 15.14
C ALA A 405 2.91 -14.99 15.05
N SER A 406 2.39 -15.83 14.16
CA SER A 406 0.94 -15.98 13.97
C SER A 406 0.28 -16.69 15.14
N GLU A 407 0.93 -17.68 15.71
CA GLU A 407 0.46 -18.35 16.94
C GLU A 407 0.44 -17.38 18.13
N LEU A 408 1.52 -16.62 18.35
CA LEU A 408 1.59 -15.60 19.40
C LEU A 408 0.49 -14.54 19.19
N LEU A 409 0.30 -14.06 17.95
CA LEU A 409 -0.74 -13.08 17.65
C LEU A 409 -2.13 -13.62 18.03
N CYS A 410 -2.44 -14.87 17.69
CA CYS A 410 -3.71 -15.50 18.09
C CYS A 410 -3.90 -15.54 19.61
N VAL A 411 -2.86 -15.87 20.37
CA VAL A 411 -2.91 -15.84 21.84
C VAL A 411 -3.19 -14.42 22.34
N CYS A 412 -2.52 -13.41 21.79
CA CYS A 412 -2.73 -12.00 22.15
C CYS A 412 -4.15 -11.51 21.82
N VAL A 413 -4.71 -11.89 20.67
CA VAL A 413 -6.11 -11.56 20.29
C VAL A 413 -7.08 -12.16 21.28
N ARG A 414 -6.96 -13.46 21.54
CA ARG A 414 -7.84 -14.18 22.47
C ARG A 414 -7.75 -13.60 23.89
N LEU A 415 -6.55 -13.33 24.38
CA LEU A 415 -6.34 -12.75 25.71
C LEU A 415 -6.98 -11.36 25.84
N ALA A 416 -6.78 -10.48 24.85
CA ALA A 416 -7.38 -9.15 24.85
C ALA A 416 -8.91 -9.19 24.83
N VAL A 417 -9.49 -10.11 24.06
CA VAL A 417 -10.96 -10.29 23.98
C VAL A 417 -11.51 -10.83 25.29
N VAL A 418 -10.89 -11.86 25.88
CA VAL A 418 -11.33 -12.42 27.16
C VAL A 418 -11.22 -11.39 28.30
N GLU A 419 -10.14 -10.59 28.34
CA GLU A 419 -10.01 -9.48 29.29
C GLU A 419 -11.17 -8.48 29.16
N LYS A 420 -11.55 -8.14 27.93
CA LYS A 420 -12.67 -7.22 27.66
C LYS A 420 -14.02 -7.81 28.08
N LEU A 421 -14.31 -9.05 27.68
CA LEU A 421 -15.58 -9.71 28.05
C LEU A 421 -15.76 -9.84 29.55
N LEU A 422 -14.68 -10.16 30.29
CA LEU A 422 -14.69 -10.18 31.75
C LEU A 422 -14.95 -8.81 32.38
N ALA A 423 -14.45 -7.74 31.76
CA ALA A 423 -14.69 -6.36 32.22
C ALA A 423 -16.14 -5.92 31.94
N GLU A 424 -16.76 -6.38 30.86
CA GLU A 424 -18.15 -6.09 30.52
C GLU A 424 -19.16 -6.88 31.40
N GLN A 425 -18.73 -7.99 32.01
CA GLN A 425 -19.54 -8.78 32.95
C GLN A 425 -19.30 -8.37 34.43
N ALA A 426 -18.48 -7.36 34.68
CA ALA A 426 -18.17 -6.88 36.04
C ALA A 426 -19.19 -5.84 36.52
#